data_27845810bede045bff8f7f9304f734dd
#
_entry.id   27845810bede045bff8f7f9304f734dd
#
_cell.length_a   1.000
_cell.length_b   1.000
_cell.length_c   1.000
_cell.angle_alpha   90.00
_cell.angle_beta   90.00
_cell.angle_gamma   90.00
#
_symmetry.space_group_name_H-M   'P 1'
#
loop_
_entity.id
_entity.type
_entity.pdbx_description
1 polymer ?
#
loop_
_entity_poly.entity_id
_entity_poly.type
_entity_poly.pdbx_seq_one_letter_code
_entity_poly.pdbx_strand_id
1 'polypeptide(L)'
;MAENTMKLEVITPERSFYTGDVTFVELNTTEGEVGIYARHIPMTMIIAPGVLTITEEDGTKKKAALLKGFVEVTETTMSILAEVAEWPEDIDVERAKKAEERARKRLEGKSPDTVSYTHL
;
A
#
# COMPACT_ATOMS: atom_id res chain seq x y z
N MET A 1 19.95 -0.04 15.20
CA MET A 1 19.76 0.73 16.44
C MET A 1 18.30 1.13 16.58
N ALA A 2 17.76 0.91 17.77
CA ALA A 2 16.36 1.21 18.04
C ALA A 2 15.99 2.67 17.80
N GLU A 3 16.94 3.57 17.93
CA GLU A 3 16.69 4.99 17.73
C GLU A 3 16.35 5.38 16.30
N ASN A 4 16.79 4.56 15.33
CA ASN A 4 16.56 4.83 13.93
C ASN A 4 15.42 4.00 13.35
N THR A 5 14.71 3.28 14.19
CA THR A 5 13.63 2.41 13.73
C THR A 5 12.30 2.83 14.31
N MET A 6 11.26 2.44 13.61
CA MET A 6 9.89 2.58 14.10
C MET A 6 9.21 1.24 13.86
N LYS A 7 8.19 0.97 14.63
CA LYS A 7 7.43 -0.26 14.46
C LYS A 7 6.41 -0.03 13.35
N LEU A 8 6.47 -0.87 12.34
CA LEU A 8 5.48 -0.82 11.25
C LEU A 8 4.52 -1.99 11.39
N GLU A 9 3.24 -1.69 11.32
CA GLU A 9 2.18 -2.69 11.25
C GLU A 9 1.37 -2.42 10.00
N VAL A 10 1.19 -3.45 9.17
CA VAL A 10 0.29 -3.36 8.02
C VAL A 10 -0.81 -4.38 8.26
N ILE A 11 -2.03 -3.90 8.39
CA ILE A 11 -3.18 -4.73 8.76
C ILE A 11 -4.23 -4.66 7.68
N THR A 12 -4.78 -5.83 7.31
CA THR A 12 -5.92 -5.93 6.42
C THR A 12 -7.06 -6.58 7.18
N PRO A 13 -8.29 -6.53 6.68
CA PRO A 13 -9.41 -7.19 7.35
C PRO A 13 -9.21 -8.68 7.55
N GLU A 14 -8.38 -9.31 6.73
CA GLU A 14 -8.15 -10.75 6.81
C GLU A 14 -7.02 -11.15 7.73
N ARG A 15 -6.02 -10.29 7.90
CA ARG A 15 -4.84 -10.68 8.68
C ARG A 15 -3.92 -9.50 8.97
N SER A 16 -2.98 -9.75 9.86
CA SER A 16 -1.84 -8.87 10.01
C SER A 16 -0.89 -9.21 8.87
N PHE A 17 -0.72 -8.30 7.93
CA PHE A 17 0.05 -8.53 6.72
C PHE A 17 1.56 -8.44 6.97
N TYR A 18 1.96 -7.49 7.79
CA TYR A 18 3.37 -7.25 8.10
C TYR A 18 3.50 -6.60 9.48
N THR A 19 4.52 -7.01 10.20
CA THR A 19 4.89 -6.38 11.47
C THR A 19 6.40 -6.46 11.59
N GLY A 20 7.04 -5.34 11.89
CA GLY A 20 8.49 -5.35 12.07
C GLY A 20 9.03 -3.97 12.34
N ASP A 21 10.32 -3.92 12.63
CA ASP A 21 11.04 -2.68 12.85
C ASP A 21 11.65 -2.23 11.53
N VAL A 22 11.37 -0.99 11.16
CA VAL A 22 11.77 -0.46 9.87
C VAL A 22 12.42 0.91 10.04
N THR A 23 13.22 1.31 9.05
CA THR A 23 13.89 2.60 9.08
C THR A 23 13.21 3.62 8.18
N PHE A 24 12.53 3.16 7.14
CA PHE A 24 11.92 4.05 6.16
C PHE A 24 10.77 3.36 5.47
N VAL A 25 9.70 4.10 5.20
CA VAL A 25 8.53 3.59 4.51
C VAL A 25 8.11 4.60 3.44
N GLU A 26 7.93 4.12 2.22
CA GLU A 26 7.44 4.95 1.11
C GLU A 26 6.12 4.39 0.62
N LEU A 27 5.17 5.26 0.36
CA LEU A 27 3.87 4.83 -0.17
C LEU A 27 3.19 6.00 -0.88
N ASN A 28 2.14 5.68 -1.62
CA ASN A 28 1.32 6.67 -2.29
C ASN A 28 0.14 7.06 -1.40
N THR A 29 -0.10 8.35 -1.29
CA THR A 29 -1.26 8.87 -0.58
C THR A 29 -2.07 9.72 -1.54
N THR A 30 -3.25 10.14 -1.09
CA THR A 30 -4.09 11.02 -1.91
C THR A 30 -3.44 12.38 -2.15
N GLU A 31 -2.41 12.71 -1.39
CA GLU A 31 -1.68 13.96 -1.57
C GLU A 31 -0.35 13.74 -2.30
N GLY A 32 -0.12 12.53 -2.78
CA GLY A 32 1.08 12.19 -3.52
C GLY A 32 1.93 11.16 -2.81
N GLU A 33 3.10 10.90 -3.38
CA GLU A 33 4.04 9.95 -2.79
C GLU A 33 4.71 10.55 -1.58
N VAL A 34 4.78 9.77 -0.50
CA VAL A 34 5.42 10.24 0.74
C VAL A 34 6.43 9.22 1.25
N GLY A 35 7.43 9.71 1.96
CA GLY A 35 8.42 8.88 2.64
C GLY A 35 8.44 9.24 4.11
N ILE A 36 8.39 8.23 4.97
CA ILE A 36 8.32 8.40 6.41
C ILE A 36 9.53 7.74 7.07
N TYR A 37 10.32 8.52 7.77
CA TYR A 37 11.41 8.02 8.60
C TYR A 37 10.92 7.86 10.03
N ALA A 38 11.68 7.14 10.82
CA ALA A 38 11.43 7.01 12.26
C ALA A 38 11.42 8.41 12.90
N ARG A 39 10.62 8.54 13.94
CA ARG A 39 10.47 9.80 14.70
C ARG A 39 9.84 10.93 13.91
N HIS A 40 9.03 10.57 12.96
CA HIS A 40 8.25 11.54 12.20
C HIS A 40 7.17 12.14 13.09
N ILE A 41 6.76 13.36 12.77
CA ILE A 41 5.66 13.99 13.53
C ILE A 41 4.38 13.18 13.30
N PRO A 42 3.55 13.07 14.33
CA PRO A 42 2.30 12.32 14.21
C PRO A 42 1.42 12.89 13.10
N MET A 43 0.84 11.99 12.31
CA MET A 43 -0.04 12.41 11.21
C MET A 43 -0.89 11.25 10.74
N THR A 44 -1.96 11.56 10.03
CA THR A 44 -2.85 10.58 9.43
C THR A 44 -2.96 10.89 7.94
N MET A 45 -2.86 9.85 7.11
CA MET A 45 -2.94 10.01 5.66
C MET A 45 -3.86 8.96 5.07
N ILE A 46 -4.42 9.28 3.91
CA ILE A 46 -5.26 8.35 3.17
C ILE A 46 -4.44 7.73 2.06
N ILE A 47 -4.48 6.39 1.97
CA ILE A 47 -3.71 5.64 0.99
C ILE A 47 -4.34 5.76 -0.39
N ALA A 48 -3.50 6.04 -1.39
CA ALA A 48 -3.87 5.92 -2.78
C ALA A 48 -3.30 4.60 -3.30
N PRO A 49 -3.93 3.97 -4.29
CA PRO A 49 -3.41 2.71 -4.83
C PRO A 49 -1.97 2.86 -5.31
N GLY A 50 -1.14 1.90 -4.98
CA GLY A 50 0.25 1.96 -5.38
C GLY A 50 1.11 0.96 -4.63
N VAL A 51 2.41 1.20 -4.66
CA VAL A 51 3.40 0.31 -4.07
C VAL A 51 3.88 0.86 -2.74
N LEU A 52 3.85 0.02 -1.73
CA LEU A 52 4.46 0.29 -0.44
C LEU A 52 5.88 -0.25 -0.49
N THR A 53 6.86 0.58 -0.18
CA THR A 53 8.25 0.13 -0.07
C THR A 53 8.69 0.26 1.37
N ILE A 54 9.10 -0.85 1.94
CA ILE A 54 9.54 -0.94 3.35
C ILE A 54 11.04 -1.15 3.37
N THR A 55 11.76 -0.29 4.07
CA THR A 55 13.19 -0.52 4.30
C THR A 55 13.37 -0.99 5.73
N GLU A 56 13.81 -2.22 5.87
CA GLU A 56 13.99 -2.84 7.18
C GLU A 56 15.28 -2.38 7.84
N GLU A 57 15.44 -2.73 9.11
CA GLU A 57 16.57 -2.30 9.91
C GLU A 57 17.92 -2.69 9.30
N ASP A 58 17.98 -3.85 8.65
CA ASP A 58 19.22 -4.32 8.02
C ASP A 58 19.44 -3.78 6.61
N GLY A 59 18.55 -2.89 6.14
CA GLY A 59 18.65 -2.32 4.82
C GLY A 59 17.87 -3.06 3.74
N THR A 60 17.29 -4.21 4.08
CA THR A 60 16.49 -4.98 3.14
C THR A 60 15.23 -4.21 2.76
N LYS A 61 14.92 -4.18 1.47
CA LYS A 61 13.71 -3.53 0.99
C LYS A 61 12.68 -4.55 0.58
N LYS A 62 11.46 -4.34 1.03
CA LYS A 62 10.33 -5.18 0.66
C LYS A 62 9.27 -4.31 0.04
N LYS A 63 8.61 -4.83 -0.98
CA LYS A 63 7.56 -4.09 -1.69
C LYS A 63 6.27 -4.86 -1.66
N ALA A 64 5.18 -4.13 -1.52
CA ALA A 64 3.84 -4.70 -1.50
C ALA A 64 2.89 -3.78 -2.23
N ALA A 65 1.84 -4.35 -2.80
CA ALA A 65 0.80 -3.57 -3.42
C ALA A 65 -0.25 -3.22 -2.39
N LEU A 66 -0.66 -1.96 -2.34
CA LEU A 66 -1.74 -1.50 -1.46
C LEU A 66 -2.83 -0.88 -2.31
N LEU A 67 -4.07 -1.02 -1.87
CA LEU A 67 -5.18 -0.34 -2.53
C LEU A 67 -5.72 0.80 -1.69
N LYS A 68 -6.70 0.52 -0.84
CA LYS A 68 -7.38 1.56 -0.09
C LYS A 68 -7.06 1.46 1.39
N GLY A 69 -7.17 2.57 2.08
CA GLY A 69 -7.01 2.56 3.52
C GLY A 69 -6.44 3.86 4.03
N PHE A 70 -5.90 3.80 5.21
CA PHE A 70 -5.30 4.98 5.80
C PHE A 70 -4.08 4.60 6.63
N VAL A 71 -3.25 5.60 6.87
CA VAL A 71 -2.01 5.45 7.62
C VAL A 71 -2.04 6.36 8.82
N GLU A 72 -1.68 5.81 9.96
CA GLU A 72 -1.55 6.59 11.18
C GLU A 72 -0.10 6.52 11.63
N VAL A 73 0.53 7.68 11.75
CA VAL A 73 1.93 7.77 12.16
C VAL A 73 1.99 8.40 13.54
N THR A 74 2.72 7.77 14.43
CA THR A 74 3.06 8.36 15.71
C THR A 74 4.57 8.52 15.74
N GLU A 75 5.11 9.05 16.84
CA GLU A 75 6.55 9.25 16.95
C GLU A 75 7.35 7.96 16.81
N THR A 76 6.80 6.84 17.28
CA THR A 76 7.52 5.57 17.32
C THR A 76 6.89 4.44 16.52
N THR A 77 5.67 4.64 16.01
CA THR A 77 4.95 3.58 15.31
C THR A 77 4.31 4.11 14.04
N MET A 78 4.05 3.20 13.12
CA MET A 78 3.33 3.50 11.90
C MET A 78 2.37 2.35 11.65
N SER A 79 1.08 2.66 11.58
CA SER A 79 0.04 1.67 11.35
C SER A 79 -0.61 1.93 10.00
N ILE A 80 -0.59 0.92 9.14
CA ILE A 80 -1.21 0.98 7.83
C ILE A 80 -2.40 0.04 7.86
N LEU A 81 -3.60 0.59 7.69
CA LEU A 81 -4.81 -0.21 7.62
C LEU A 81 -5.31 -0.16 6.18
N ALA A 82 -5.11 -1.25 5.46
CA ALA A 82 -5.44 -1.34 4.05
C ALA A 82 -6.51 -2.37 3.80
N GLU A 83 -7.40 -2.10 2.84
CA GLU A 83 -8.39 -3.09 2.44
C GLU A 83 -7.72 -4.27 1.75
N VAL A 84 -6.69 -3.97 0.96
CA VAL A 84 -5.95 -5.01 0.24
C VAL A 84 -4.47 -4.70 0.32
N ALA A 85 -3.69 -5.70 0.69
CA ALA A 85 -2.24 -5.65 0.65
C ALA A 85 -1.74 -6.99 0.14
N GLU A 86 -0.83 -6.98 -0.83
CA GLU A 86 -0.32 -8.22 -1.42
C GLU A 86 1.17 -8.11 -1.71
N TRP A 87 1.88 -9.19 -1.41
CA TRP A 87 3.28 -9.31 -1.82
C TRP A 87 3.34 -9.66 -3.30
N PRO A 88 4.37 -9.23 -4.05
CA PRO A 88 4.48 -9.57 -5.46
C PRO A 88 4.47 -11.07 -5.73
N GLU A 89 5.11 -11.85 -4.88
CA GLU A 89 5.17 -13.30 -5.05
C GLU A 89 3.84 -13.99 -4.79
N ASP A 90 2.91 -13.32 -4.13
CA ASP A 90 1.60 -13.87 -3.85
C ASP A 90 0.56 -13.47 -4.88
N ILE A 91 0.93 -12.63 -5.83
CA ILE A 91 0.01 -12.20 -6.87
C ILE A 91 -0.12 -13.28 -7.92
N ASP A 92 -1.35 -13.76 -8.12
CA ASP A 92 -1.64 -14.73 -9.16
C ASP A 92 -1.79 -13.98 -10.48
N VAL A 93 -0.74 -14.05 -11.30
CA VAL A 93 -0.70 -13.35 -12.57
C VAL A 93 -1.84 -13.78 -13.50
N GLU A 94 -2.14 -15.07 -13.52
CA GLU A 94 -3.21 -15.58 -14.38
C GLU A 94 -4.57 -15.06 -13.95
N ARG A 95 -4.82 -15.06 -12.65
CA ARG A 95 -6.07 -14.55 -12.11
C ARG A 95 -6.18 -13.06 -12.37
N ALA A 96 -5.07 -12.34 -12.21
CA ALA A 96 -5.05 -10.91 -12.46
C ALA A 96 -5.34 -10.60 -13.93
N LYS A 97 -4.77 -11.38 -14.84
CA LYS A 97 -5.03 -11.21 -16.27
C LYS A 97 -6.49 -11.48 -16.61
N LYS A 98 -7.06 -12.51 -16.03
CA LYS A 98 -8.47 -12.83 -16.26
C LYS A 98 -9.38 -11.74 -15.73
N ALA A 99 -9.04 -11.19 -14.58
CA ALA A 99 -9.82 -10.10 -14.00
C ALA A 99 -9.73 -8.86 -14.89
N GLU A 100 -8.54 -8.57 -15.41
CA GLU A 100 -8.34 -7.45 -16.31
C GLU A 100 -9.14 -7.62 -17.59
N GLU A 101 -9.12 -8.82 -18.16
CA GLU A 101 -9.90 -9.10 -19.35
C GLU A 101 -11.40 -8.95 -19.14
N ARG A 102 -11.88 -9.45 -18.00
CA ARG A 102 -13.30 -9.31 -17.68
C ARG A 102 -13.68 -7.85 -17.53
N ALA A 103 -12.84 -7.07 -16.89
CA ALA A 103 -13.07 -5.65 -16.72
C ALA A 103 -13.07 -4.95 -18.07
N ARG A 104 -12.12 -5.30 -18.94
CA ARG A 104 -12.04 -4.71 -20.27
C ARG A 104 -13.28 -5.03 -21.09
N LYS A 105 -13.72 -6.28 -21.08
CA LYS A 105 -14.93 -6.69 -21.81
C LYS A 105 -16.16 -5.98 -21.28
N ARG A 106 -16.25 -5.82 -19.98
CA ARG A 106 -17.36 -5.10 -19.38
C ARG A 106 -17.39 -3.65 -19.82
N LEU A 107 -16.22 -3.03 -19.90
CA LEU A 107 -16.12 -1.63 -20.34
C LEU A 107 -16.45 -1.48 -21.81
N GLU A 108 -16.01 -2.41 -22.64
CA GLU A 108 -16.31 -2.41 -24.07
C GLU A 108 -17.81 -2.54 -24.34
N GLY A 109 -18.51 -3.26 -23.45
CA GLY A 109 -19.95 -3.44 -23.58
C GLY A 109 -20.76 -2.30 -23.00
N LYS A 110 -20.12 -1.25 -22.50
CA LYS A 110 -20.81 -0.10 -21.88
C LYS A 110 -20.65 1.15 -22.72
N SER A 111 -21.43 2.17 -22.38
CA SER A 111 -21.35 3.43 -23.09
C SER A 111 -19.98 4.08 -22.87
N PRO A 112 -19.56 4.96 -23.81
CA PRO A 112 -18.30 5.69 -23.67
C PRO A 112 -18.17 6.47 -22.38
N ASP A 113 -19.28 6.94 -21.85
CA ASP A 113 -19.27 7.70 -20.60
C ASP A 113 -18.75 6.87 -19.44
N THR A 114 -19.07 5.58 -19.45
CA THR A 114 -18.62 4.68 -18.39
C THR A 114 -17.12 4.45 -18.48
N VAL A 115 -16.60 4.40 -19.69
CA VAL A 115 -15.18 4.15 -19.93
C VAL A 115 -14.31 5.26 -19.35
N SER A 116 -14.76 6.51 -19.44
CA SER A 116 -13.96 7.63 -18.97
C SER A 116 -13.69 7.61 -17.48
N TYR A 117 -14.52 6.94 -16.70
CA TYR A 117 -14.31 6.85 -15.25
C TYR A 117 -13.21 5.90 -14.86
N THR A 118 -12.87 4.98 -15.72
CA THR A 118 -11.88 3.97 -15.39
C THR A 118 -10.45 4.43 -15.61
N HIS A 119 -10.28 5.59 -16.18
CA HIS A 119 -8.94 6.16 -16.35
C HIS A 119 -8.44 6.87 -15.10
N LEU A 120 -9.29 7.03 -14.16
CA LEU A 120 -8.95 7.63 -12.89
C LEU A 120 -8.43 6.58 -11.93
#